data_85ca98842ba592a5178ff90f10066512
#
_entry.id   85ca98842ba592a5178ff90f10066512
#
_cell.length_a   1.000
_cell.length_b   1.000
_cell.length_c   1.000
_cell.angle_alpha   90.00
_cell.angle_beta   90.00
_cell.angle_gamma   90.00
#
_symmetry.space_group_name_H-M   'P 1'
#
loop_
_entity.id
_entity.type
_entity.pdbx_description
1 polymer ?
#
loop_
_entity_poly.entity_id
_entity_poly.type
_entity_poly.pdbx_seq_one_letter_code
_entity_poly.pdbx_strand_id
1 'polypeptide(L)'
;GLNIGMSGVGNWTHCMGGFEQYSPYDTELYTRWVQFGMFSPIAMVFGMDLPRSHDPGKYGPEALDTCIKYDRLRYELIPYIYSNAYQLHKTARPMMTPLVMDYPQDENTYQLSRHYMFGPWMMVCPVTTKGALSQHVYFPGGEWFDYETGERYEGRQYKSFLTPLDVLPIYIKAGAIIPMQPAMQWVDEHPVEVLTLDVYPSGTSSFELYEDDGISMDYEKEVSALTRFTSVLKSDEWTFTASRPVGKYEPARHTYRVKAYLLKSPQRVTENGKPLPQLSSVEETETQVGWFYDETHKRLYVKTAGDNRKELELAVR
;
A
#
# COMPACT_ATOMS: atom_id res chain seq x y z
N GLY A 1 -2.26 -20.02 1.15
CA GLY A 1 -2.57 -18.85 0.31
C GLY A 1 -1.52 -18.59 -0.76
N LEU A 2 -0.24 -18.60 -0.39
CA LEU A 2 0.86 -18.42 -1.37
C LEU A 2 0.91 -19.55 -2.40
N ASN A 3 0.72 -20.79 -1.94
CA ASN A 3 0.69 -21.95 -2.85
C ASN A 3 -0.50 -21.92 -3.81
N ILE A 4 -1.66 -21.48 -3.34
CA ILE A 4 -2.88 -21.32 -4.17
C ILE A 4 -2.61 -20.23 -5.23
N GLY A 5 -2.03 -19.10 -4.84
CA GLY A 5 -1.65 -18.02 -5.75
C GLY A 5 -0.66 -18.51 -6.83
N MET A 6 0.38 -19.24 -6.45
CA MET A 6 1.34 -19.85 -7.40
C MET A 6 0.68 -20.87 -8.34
N SER A 7 -0.45 -21.45 -7.94
CA SER A 7 -1.22 -22.39 -8.78
C SER A 7 -2.23 -21.69 -9.69
N GLY A 8 -2.19 -20.36 -9.80
CA GLY A 8 -3.04 -19.57 -10.69
C GLY A 8 -4.35 -19.07 -10.10
N VAL A 9 -4.62 -19.30 -8.80
CA VAL A 9 -5.79 -18.75 -8.09
C VAL A 9 -5.36 -17.45 -7.40
N GLY A 10 -5.45 -16.33 -8.11
CA GLY A 10 -4.98 -15.04 -7.63
C GLY A 10 -5.95 -14.33 -6.66
N ASN A 11 -7.26 -14.61 -6.76
CA ASN A 11 -8.29 -14.09 -5.88
C ASN A 11 -8.77 -15.19 -4.94
N TRP A 12 -8.48 -15.04 -3.67
CA TRP A 12 -8.89 -15.96 -2.62
C TRP A 12 -9.08 -15.20 -1.31
N THR A 13 -9.81 -15.80 -0.40
CA THR A 13 -10.08 -15.26 0.93
C THR A 13 -10.05 -16.37 1.98
N HIS A 14 -10.10 -15.95 3.22
CA HIS A 14 -10.27 -16.81 4.39
C HIS A 14 -11.12 -16.08 5.42
N CYS A 15 -11.81 -16.83 6.29
CA CYS A 15 -12.59 -16.25 7.37
C CYS A 15 -11.67 -15.78 8.48
N MET A 16 -11.40 -14.47 8.57
CA MET A 16 -10.55 -13.88 9.63
C MET A 16 -11.15 -14.21 11.00
N GLY A 17 -10.30 -14.76 11.89
CA GLY A 17 -10.71 -15.24 13.20
C GLY A 17 -11.24 -16.68 13.22
N GLY A 18 -11.39 -17.33 12.05
CA GLY A 18 -11.84 -18.71 11.89
C GLY A 18 -13.35 -18.85 11.69
N PHE A 19 -13.77 -19.72 10.76
CA PHE A 19 -15.17 -19.91 10.41
C PHE A 19 -15.98 -20.56 11.56
N GLU A 20 -15.46 -21.69 12.09
CA GLU A 20 -16.07 -22.39 13.22
C GLU A 20 -15.30 -22.08 14.51
N GLN A 21 -15.98 -21.49 15.48
CA GLN A 21 -15.33 -20.95 16.67
C GLN A 21 -15.76 -21.69 17.95
N TYR A 22 -15.35 -22.94 18.08
CA TYR A 22 -15.66 -23.77 19.25
C TYR A 22 -14.69 -23.61 20.44
N SER A 23 -13.53 -22.97 20.22
CA SER A 23 -12.55 -22.70 21.28
C SER A 23 -12.85 -21.38 22.01
N PRO A 24 -12.33 -21.13 23.20
CA PRO A 24 -12.42 -19.82 23.86
C PRO A 24 -11.87 -18.68 23.00
N TYR A 25 -12.27 -17.43 23.29
CA TYR A 25 -11.69 -16.26 22.65
C TYR A 25 -10.17 -16.24 22.84
N ASP A 26 -9.43 -16.09 21.76
CA ASP A 26 -7.97 -15.93 21.75
C ASP A 26 -7.66 -14.60 21.05
N THR A 27 -7.38 -13.57 21.84
CA THR A 27 -7.12 -12.20 21.38
C THR A 27 -5.91 -12.16 20.43
N GLU A 28 -4.83 -12.87 20.78
CA GLU A 28 -3.63 -12.89 19.96
C GLU A 28 -3.90 -13.53 18.58
N LEU A 29 -4.51 -14.70 18.56
CA LEU A 29 -4.82 -15.41 17.32
C LEU A 29 -5.72 -14.56 16.42
N TYR A 30 -6.78 -13.98 16.97
CA TYR A 30 -7.70 -13.13 16.23
C TYR A 30 -6.99 -11.91 15.64
N THR A 31 -6.24 -11.18 16.46
CA THR A 31 -5.52 -9.96 16.05
C THR A 31 -4.51 -10.26 14.94
N ARG A 32 -3.67 -11.30 15.11
CA ARG A 32 -2.72 -11.71 14.07
C ARG A 32 -3.39 -12.17 12.79
N TRP A 33 -4.54 -12.82 12.90
CA TRP A 33 -5.31 -13.27 11.74
C TRP A 33 -5.93 -12.09 10.98
N VAL A 34 -6.45 -11.09 11.68
CA VAL A 34 -6.93 -9.84 11.08
C VAL A 34 -5.80 -9.10 10.37
N GLN A 35 -4.64 -8.93 11.01
CA GLN A 35 -3.46 -8.33 10.39
C GLN A 35 -3.11 -9.01 9.06
N PHE A 36 -3.04 -10.33 9.05
CA PHE A 36 -2.80 -11.10 7.82
C PHE A 36 -3.92 -10.93 6.79
N GLY A 37 -5.17 -10.97 7.23
CA GLY A 37 -6.34 -10.90 6.36
C GLY A 37 -6.50 -9.56 5.65
N MET A 38 -6.12 -8.45 6.32
CA MET A 38 -6.16 -7.12 5.70
C MET A 38 -5.16 -6.97 4.54
N PHE A 39 -4.14 -7.83 4.47
CA PHE A 39 -3.19 -7.93 3.34
C PHE A 39 -3.32 -9.25 2.57
N SER A 40 -4.52 -9.80 2.54
CA SER A 40 -4.92 -10.89 1.64
C SER A 40 -5.67 -10.32 0.43
N PRO A 41 -5.75 -11.05 -0.71
CA PRO A 41 -6.42 -10.54 -1.91
C PRO A 41 -7.86 -10.06 -1.63
N ILE A 42 -8.64 -10.85 -0.91
CA ILE A 42 -9.97 -10.49 -0.43
C ILE A 42 -9.97 -10.57 1.10
N ALA A 43 -10.32 -9.48 1.77
CA ALA A 43 -10.48 -9.43 3.21
C ALA A 43 -11.92 -9.75 3.60
N MET A 44 -12.12 -10.67 4.54
CA MET A 44 -13.46 -11.09 4.95
C MET A 44 -13.48 -11.48 6.43
N VAL A 45 -14.27 -10.74 7.21
CA VAL A 45 -14.65 -11.13 8.57
C VAL A 45 -15.97 -11.90 8.47
N PHE A 46 -15.89 -13.22 8.50
CA PHE A 46 -17.06 -14.07 8.31
C PHE A 46 -16.90 -15.41 9.03
N GLY A 47 -18.00 -15.94 9.53
CA GLY A 47 -18.05 -17.26 10.14
C GLY A 47 -19.39 -17.53 10.83
N MET A 48 -19.46 -18.61 11.56
CA MET A 48 -20.61 -18.94 12.42
C MET A 48 -20.55 -18.08 13.68
N ASP A 49 -21.61 -17.31 13.97
CA ASP A 49 -21.66 -16.46 15.17
C ASP A 49 -21.81 -17.24 16.48
N LEU A 50 -22.13 -18.51 16.39
CA LEU A 50 -22.28 -19.38 17.56
C LEU A 50 -21.20 -20.45 17.57
N PRO A 51 -20.58 -20.70 18.73
CA PRO A 51 -20.83 -20.10 20.05
C PRO A 51 -20.17 -18.72 20.28
N ARG A 52 -19.44 -18.18 19.32
CA ARG A 52 -18.71 -16.90 19.45
C ARG A 52 -18.99 -15.95 18.29
N SER A 53 -18.97 -14.64 18.59
CA SER A 53 -19.05 -13.58 17.60
C SER A 53 -17.69 -13.30 16.94
N HIS A 54 -17.70 -12.81 15.69
CA HIS A 54 -16.54 -12.31 14.97
C HIS A 54 -16.30 -10.81 15.20
N ASP A 55 -17.15 -10.16 16.00
CA ASP A 55 -16.99 -8.75 16.37
C ASP A 55 -15.63 -8.53 17.06
N PRO A 56 -14.74 -7.68 16.53
CA PRO A 56 -13.42 -7.40 17.11
C PRO A 56 -13.49 -6.98 18.58
N GLY A 57 -14.53 -6.22 18.96
CA GLY A 57 -14.73 -5.76 20.34
C GLY A 57 -14.91 -6.90 21.35
N LYS A 58 -15.30 -8.10 20.90
CA LYS A 58 -15.40 -9.28 21.78
C LYS A 58 -14.04 -9.90 22.11
N TYR A 59 -13.00 -9.54 21.37
CA TYR A 59 -11.62 -10.00 21.61
C TYR A 59 -10.81 -9.01 22.45
N GLY A 60 -11.41 -7.92 22.89
CA GLY A 60 -10.82 -6.90 23.74
C GLY A 60 -10.40 -5.64 22.98
N PRO A 61 -10.06 -4.56 23.72
CA PRO A 61 -9.78 -3.25 23.14
C PRO A 61 -8.56 -3.27 22.20
N GLU A 62 -7.52 -4.01 22.55
CA GLU A 62 -6.31 -4.12 21.72
C GLU A 62 -6.60 -4.75 20.36
N ALA A 63 -7.44 -5.80 20.30
CA ALA A 63 -7.87 -6.40 19.06
C ALA A 63 -8.72 -5.43 18.23
N LEU A 64 -9.63 -4.68 18.88
CA LEU A 64 -10.47 -3.68 18.22
C LEU A 64 -9.62 -2.57 17.61
N ASP A 65 -8.71 -1.97 18.39
CA ASP A 65 -7.86 -0.86 17.92
C ASP A 65 -6.96 -1.30 16.77
N THR A 66 -6.38 -2.50 16.86
CA THR A 66 -5.57 -3.09 15.79
C THR A 66 -6.41 -3.35 14.53
N CYS A 67 -7.62 -3.85 14.68
CA CYS A 67 -8.54 -4.05 13.57
C CYS A 67 -8.85 -2.73 12.87
N ILE A 68 -9.21 -1.69 13.62
CA ILE A 68 -9.49 -0.35 13.08
C ILE A 68 -8.26 0.21 12.34
N LYS A 69 -7.05 0.06 12.90
CA LYS A 69 -5.79 0.52 12.28
C LYS A 69 -5.62 -0.08 10.88
N TYR A 70 -5.69 -1.40 10.76
CA TYR A 70 -5.41 -2.08 9.49
C TYR A 70 -6.59 -2.07 8.51
N ASP A 71 -7.81 -1.98 8.99
CA ASP A 71 -8.98 -1.79 8.15
C ASP A 71 -8.96 -0.41 7.48
N ARG A 72 -8.66 0.64 8.23
CA ARG A 72 -8.45 1.99 7.66
C ARG A 72 -7.35 1.98 6.60
N LEU A 73 -6.20 1.38 6.91
CA LEU A 73 -5.11 1.27 5.94
C LEU A 73 -5.54 0.51 4.68
N ARG A 74 -6.33 -0.57 4.81
CA ARG A 74 -6.85 -1.29 3.66
C ARG A 74 -7.79 -0.42 2.82
N TYR A 75 -8.67 0.37 3.44
CA TYR A 75 -9.52 1.33 2.73
C TYR A 75 -8.71 2.41 1.99
N GLU A 76 -7.67 2.91 2.63
CA GLU A 76 -6.73 3.84 1.99
C GLU A 76 -6.02 3.22 0.78
N LEU A 77 -5.71 1.93 0.84
CA LEU A 77 -5.04 1.19 -0.23
C LEU A 77 -5.97 0.71 -1.35
N ILE A 78 -7.27 0.98 -1.34
CA ILE A 78 -8.21 0.52 -2.38
C ILE A 78 -7.71 0.86 -3.79
N PRO A 79 -7.22 2.05 -4.14
CA PRO A 79 -6.71 2.34 -5.48
C PRO A 79 -5.52 1.46 -5.87
N TYR A 80 -4.63 1.17 -4.92
CA TYR A 80 -3.52 0.25 -5.10
C TYR A 80 -3.99 -1.20 -5.29
N ILE A 81 -4.90 -1.67 -4.44
CA ILE A 81 -5.46 -3.03 -4.46
C ILE A 81 -6.21 -3.26 -5.78
N TYR A 82 -7.08 -2.32 -6.18
CA TYR A 82 -7.90 -2.44 -7.38
C TYR A 82 -7.04 -2.45 -8.65
N SER A 83 -6.02 -1.60 -8.71
CA SER A 83 -5.04 -1.61 -9.81
C SER A 83 -4.27 -2.94 -9.90
N ASN A 84 -3.93 -3.56 -8.76
CA ASN A 84 -3.29 -4.88 -8.76
C ASN A 84 -4.27 -6.01 -9.12
N ALA A 85 -5.56 -5.88 -8.80
CA ALA A 85 -6.60 -6.80 -9.28
C ALA A 85 -6.74 -6.72 -10.82
N TYR A 86 -6.68 -5.52 -11.39
CA TYR A 86 -6.60 -5.35 -12.84
C TYR A 86 -5.34 -6.00 -13.44
N GLN A 87 -4.17 -5.86 -12.80
CA GLN A 87 -2.95 -6.52 -13.25
C GLN A 87 -3.06 -8.06 -13.20
N LEU A 88 -3.72 -8.60 -12.18
CA LEU A 88 -4.04 -10.03 -12.14
C LEU A 88 -4.89 -10.45 -13.34
N HIS A 89 -5.94 -9.68 -13.65
CA HIS A 89 -6.80 -9.94 -14.82
C HIS A 89 -5.99 -9.91 -16.13
N LYS A 90 -5.09 -8.96 -16.30
CA LYS A 90 -4.30 -8.78 -17.55
C LYS A 90 -3.16 -9.77 -17.72
N THR A 91 -2.52 -10.16 -16.62
CA THR A 91 -1.23 -10.87 -16.66
C THR A 91 -1.25 -12.23 -15.96
N ALA A 92 -2.36 -12.56 -15.28
CA ALA A 92 -2.49 -13.71 -14.39
C ALA A 92 -1.50 -13.70 -13.20
N ARG A 93 -0.82 -12.57 -12.95
CA ARG A 93 0.07 -12.42 -11.79
C ARG A 93 -0.75 -12.16 -10.53
N PRO A 94 -0.67 -13.01 -9.50
CA PRO A 94 -1.37 -12.78 -8.23
C PRO A 94 -0.91 -11.49 -7.55
N MET A 95 -1.83 -10.82 -6.85
CA MET A 95 -1.49 -9.67 -6.00
C MET A 95 -0.59 -10.09 -4.82
N MET A 96 -0.83 -11.27 -4.27
CA MET A 96 -0.06 -11.83 -3.17
C MET A 96 0.88 -12.91 -3.70
N THR A 97 2.19 -12.61 -3.71
CA THR A 97 3.21 -13.50 -4.28
C THR A 97 4.26 -13.85 -3.25
N PRO A 98 4.70 -15.14 -3.16
CA PRO A 98 5.84 -15.51 -2.35
C PRO A 98 7.11 -14.84 -2.90
N LEU A 99 8.07 -14.51 -2.04
CA LEU A 99 9.28 -13.79 -2.44
C LEU A 99 10.07 -14.48 -3.56
N VAL A 100 10.02 -15.80 -3.65
CA VAL A 100 10.70 -16.56 -4.71
C VAL A 100 10.19 -16.23 -6.11
N MET A 101 8.95 -15.77 -6.27
CA MET A 101 8.43 -15.34 -7.58
C MET A 101 9.06 -14.03 -8.06
N ASP A 102 9.43 -13.16 -7.13
CA ASP A 102 10.05 -11.86 -7.44
C ASP A 102 11.58 -11.92 -7.42
N TYR A 103 12.13 -12.87 -6.66
CA TYR A 103 13.57 -13.03 -6.44
C TYR A 103 14.01 -14.48 -6.67
N PRO A 104 13.77 -15.06 -7.87
CA PRO A 104 14.03 -16.50 -8.12
C PRO A 104 15.52 -16.89 -8.09
N GLN A 105 16.43 -15.91 -8.14
CA GLN A 105 17.88 -16.12 -8.05
C GLN A 105 18.43 -15.99 -6.62
N ASP A 106 17.56 -15.65 -5.64
CA ASP A 106 17.93 -15.50 -4.26
C ASP A 106 17.48 -16.74 -3.45
N GLU A 107 18.40 -17.66 -3.20
CA GLU A 107 18.10 -18.94 -2.52
C GLU A 107 17.51 -18.76 -1.12
N ASN A 108 17.77 -17.62 -0.45
CA ASN A 108 17.18 -17.33 0.84
C ASN A 108 15.64 -17.17 0.77
N THR A 109 15.10 -16.90 -0.42
CA THR A 109 13.64 -16.75 -0.61
C THR A 109 12.90 -18.07 -0.74
N TYR A 110 13.58 -19.19 -1.05
CA TYR A 110 12.96 -20.47 -1.40
C TYR A 110 12.16 -21.10 -0.26
N GLN A 111 12.60 -20.93 0.97
CA GLN A 111 11.96 -21.48 2.16
C GLN A 111 11.16 -20.45 2.97
N LEU A 112 11.04 -19.22 2.46
CA LEU A 112 10.31 -18.15 3.15
C LEU A 112 8.80 -18.26 2.87
N SER A 113 8.08 -18.94 3.74
CA SER A 113 6.62 -19.14 3.64
C SER A 113 5.80 -18.08 4.39
N ARG A 114 6.44 -17.16 5.10
CA ARG A 114 5.77 -16.17 5.96
C ARG A 114 5.99 -14.73 5.52
N HIS A 115 6.82 -14.50 4.51
CA HIS A 115 7.03 -13.20 3.89
C HIS A 115 6.52 -13.24 2.46
N TYR A 116 5.79 -12.23 2.06
CA TYR A 116 5.24 -12.17 0.71
C TYR A 116 5.16 -10.73 0.21
N MET A 117 5.12 -10.56 -1.10
CA MET A 117 4.79 -9.30 -1.71
C MET A 117 3.27 -9.15 -1.83
N PHE A 118 2.75 -7.99 -1.45
CA PHE A 118 1.40 -7.54 -1.69
C PHE A 118 1.44 -6.46 -2.76
N GLY A 119 1.10 -6.81 -4.00
CA GLY A 119 1.46 -6.05 -5.17
C GLY A 119 2.98 -5.96 -5.38
N PRO A 120 3.46 -5.06 -6.25
CA PRO A 120 4.88 -4.98 -6.59
C PRO A 120 5.75 -4.30 -5.51
N TRP A 121 5.15 -3.62 -4.52
CA TRP A 121 5.87 -2.68 -3.70
C TRP A 121 5.89 -2.97 -2.20
N MET A 122 4.93 -3.72 -1.67
CA MET A 122 4.78 -3.94 -0.24
C MET A 122 5.19 -5.36 0.13
N MET A 123 6.20 -5.52 0.97
CA MET A 123 6.52 -6.81 1.60
C MET A 123 5.83 -6.88 2.94
N VAL A 124 4.99 -7.89 3.14
CA VAL A 124 4.23 -8.13 4.36
C VAL A 124 4.79 -9.35 5.07
N CYS A 125 5.00 -9.24 6.37
CA CYS A 125 5.66 -10.26 7.19
C CYS A 125 4.79 -10.65 8.40
N PRO A 126 3.68 -11.42 8.23
CA PRO A 126 2.78 -11.77 9.33
C PRO A 126 3.48 -12.56 10.43
N VAL A 127 3.14 -12.25 11.67
CA VAL A 127 3.58 -13.02 12.85
C VAL A 127 2.65 -14.20 13.03
N THR A 128 3.18 -15.43 12.88
CA THR A 128 2.39 -16.65 12.89
C THR A 128 2.70 -17.59 14.05
N THR A 129 3.59 -17.18 14.96
CA THR A 129 3.98 -17.96 16.13
C THR A 129 3.36 -17.35 17.38
N LYS A 130 2.57 -18.12 18.10
CA LYS A 130 1.92 -17.67 19.34
C LYS A 130 2.95 -17.18 20.37
N GLY A 131 2.69 -16.03 20.97
CA GLY A 131 3.55 -15.41 21.99
C GLY A 131 4.85 -14.82 21.46
N ALA A 132 5.03 -14.74 20.13
CA ALA A 132 6.24 -14.16 19.56
C ALA A 132 6.25 -12.63 19.77
N LEU A 133 7.31 -12.16 20.44
CA LEU A 133 7.56 -10.74 20.67
C LEU A 133 8.56 -10.14 19.66
N SER A 134 9.13 -10.98 18.81
CA SER A 134 10.05 -10.57 17.74
C SER A 134 9.96 -11.52 16.55
N GLN A 135 10.36 -11.01 15.39
CA GLN A 135 10.43 -11.78 14.15
C GLN A 135 11.70 -11.48 13.38
N HIS A 136 12.27 -12.52 12.77
CA HIS A 136 13.34 -12.37 11.80
C HIS A 136 12.75 -12.11 10.42
N VAL A 137 13.16 -11.02 9.79
CA VAL A 137 12.75 -10.64 8.44
C VAL A 137 13.96 -10.72 7.52
N TYR A 138 13.80 -11.42 6.40
CA TYR A 138 14.77 -11.39 5.31
C TYR A 138 14.39 -10.29 4.32
N PHE A 139 15.33 -9.42 4.01
CA PHE A 139 15.21 -8.41 2.97
C PHE A 139 15.90 -8.92 1.69
N PRO A 140 15.16 -9.22 0.61
CA PRO A 140 15.76 -9.50 -0.69
C PRO A 140 16.57 -8.30 -1.23
N GLY A 141 17.36 -8.53 -2.28
CA GLY A 141 18.19 -7.48 -2.86
C GLY A 141 17.43 -6.20 -3.21
N GLY A 142 18.05 -5.04 -2.99
CA GLY A 142 17.49 -3.71 -3.14
C GLY A 142 17.46 -2.95 -1.82
N GLU A 143 16.73 -1.84 -1.79
CA GLU A 143 16.50 -1.04 -0.58
C GLU A 143 15.05 -1.16 -0.16
N TRP A 144 14.82 -1.10 1.15
CA TRP A 144 13.52 -1.26 1.78
C TRP A 144 13.31 -0.17 2.83
N PHE A 145 12.08 0.20 3.03
CA PHE A 145 11.68 1.18 4.04
C PHE A 145 10.62 0.55 4.93
N ASP A 146 10.79 0.67 6.23
CA ASP A 146 9.72 0.35 7.16
C ASP A 146 8.53 1.28 6.91
N TYR A 147 7.34 0.71 6.72
CA TYR A 147 6.16 1.49 6.36
C TYR A 147 5.75 2.47 7.47
N GLU A 148 5.90 2.07 8.72
CA GLU A 148 5.43 2.84 9.88
C GLU A 148 6.45 3.90 10.31
N THR A 149 7.73 3.52 10.40
CA THR A 149 8.79 4.40 10.89
C THR A 149 9.53 5.14 9.78
N GLY A 150 9.50 4.62 8.55
CA GLY A 150 10.31 5.11 7.44
C GLY A 150 11.80 4.74 7.53
N GLU A 151 12.20 3.91 8.50
CA GLU A 151 13.59 3.48 8.61
C GLU A 151 14.01 2.68 7.37
N ARG A 152 15.21 2.95 6.89
CA ARG A 152 15.76 2.36 5.67
C ARG A 152 16.62 1.16 5.96
N TYR A 153 16.46 0.11 5.15
CA TYR A 153 17.23 -1.13 5.23
C TYR A 153 17.80 -1.51 3.87
N GLU A 154 19.04 -1.95 3.90
CA GLU A 154 19.66 -2.58 2.72
C GLU A 154 19.18 -4.03 2.60
N GLY A 155 19.08 -4.51 1.37
CA GLY A 155 18.72 -5.91 1.10
C GLY A 155 19.87 -6.91 1.32
N ARG A 156 19.57 -8.19 1.02
CA ARG A 156 20.43 -9.36 1.19
C ARG A 156 20.87 -9.61 2.62
N GLN A 157 19.96 -9.34 3.59
CA GLN A 157 20.25 -9.54 5.00
C GLN A 157 19.02 -9.95 5.79
N TYR A 158 19.25 -10.58 6.93
CA TYR A 158 18.24 -10.81 7.97
C TYR A 158 18.35 -9.74 9.04
N LYS A 159 17.21 -9.26 9.51
CA LYS A 159 17.10 -8.41 10.71
C LYS A 159 16.00 -8.91 11.62
N SER A 160 16.15 -8.62 12.92
CA SER A 160 15.14 -8.92 13.93
C SER A 160 14.40 -7.66 14.34
N PHE A 161 13.09 -7.76 14.42
CA PHE A 161 12.22 -6.66 14.80
C PHE A 161 11.34 -7.07 15.96
N LEU A 162 11.07 -6.13 16.86
CA LEU A 162 10.02 -6.31 17.86
C LEU A 162 8.67 -6.30 17.16
N THR A 163 7.80 -7.20 17.58
CA THR A 163 6.46 -7.36 17.01
C THR A 163 5.42 -7.44 18.11
N PRO A 164 5.20 -6.34 18.86
CA PRO A 164 4.06 -6.27 19.78
C PRO A 164 2.76 -6.58 19.02
N LEU A 165 1.69 -6.85 19.75
CA LEU A 165 0.47 -7.42 19.14
C LEU A 165 -0.17 -6.49 18.11
N ASP A 166 -0.05 -5.19 18.27
CA ASP A 166 -0.57 -4.15 17.36
C ASP A 166 0.30 -3.91 16.12
N VAL A 167 1.48 -4.57 16.00
CA VAL A 167 2.43 -4.38 14.88
C VAL A 167 2.40 -5.56 13.92
N LEU A 168 2.08 -5.28 12.66
CA LEU A 168 2.36 -6.13 11.50
C LEU A 168 3.54 -5.52 10.75
N PRO A 169 4.70 -6.19 10.68
CA PRO A 169 5.82 -5.66 9.91
C PRO A 169 5.50 -5.58 8.41
N ILE A 170 5.58 -4.37 7.86
CA ILE A 170 5.38 -4.06 6.45
C ILE A 170 6.56 -3.23 5.98
N TYR A 171 7.15 -3.62 4.86
CA TYR A 171 8.28 -2.93 4.27
C TYR A 171 8.01 -2.56 2.83
N ILE A 172 8.39 -1.34 2.46
CA ILE A 172 8.18 -0.80 1.13
C ILE A 172 9.48 -0.88 0.35
N LYS A 173 9.41 -1.46 -0.83
CA LYS A 173 10.55 -1.54 -1.75
C LYS A 173 10.87 -0.16 -2.31
N ALA A 174 12.15 0.20 -2.40
CA ALA A 174 12.59 1.41 -3.08
C ALA A 174 12.12 1.41 -4.55
N GLY A 175 11.68 2.57 -5.02
CA GLY A 175 11.00 2.75 -6.30
C GLY A 175 9.47 2.69 -6.20
N ALA A 176 8.90 2.43 -5.03
CA ALA A 176 7.46 2.32 -4.87
C ALA A 176 6.71 3.60 -5.22
N ILE A 177 5.55 3.42 -5.83
CA ILE A 177 4.50 4.42 -6.03
C ILE A 177 3.20 3.76 -5.60
N ILE A 178 2.64 4.20 -4.48
CA ILE A 178 1.45 3.60 -3.86
C ILE A 178 0.32 4.64 -3.87
N PRO A 179 -0.67 4.51 -4.75
CA PRO A 179 -1.83 5.37 -4.72
C PRO A 179 -2.74 5.00 -3.54
N MET A 180 -3.21 6.01 -2.83
CA MET A 180 -4.04 5.90 -1.64
C MET A 180 -5.17 6.92 -1.70
N GLN A 181 -6.32 6.56 -1.15
CA GLN A 181 -7.48 7.43 -0.98
C GLN A 181 -7.75 7.71 0.51
N PRO A 182 -8.60 8.67 0.86
CA PRO A 182 -9.08 8.80 2.24
C PRO A 182 -9.81 7.54 2.71
N ALA A 183 -9.61 7.16 3.99
CA ALA A 183 -10.39 6.09 4.59
C ALA A 183 -11.87 6.51 4.67
N MET A 184 -12.77 5.55 4.39
CA MET A 184 -14.22 5.73 4.35
C MET A 184 -14.88 4.64 5.19
N GLN A 185 -16.15 4.85 5.60
CA GLN A 185 -16.92 3.84 6.32
C GLN A 185 -17.39 2.70 5.38
N TRP A 186 -17.64 3.02 4.11
CA TRP A 186 -17.92 2.07 3.02
C TRP A 186 -17.40 2.63 1.70
N VAL A 187 -17.20 1.78 0.73
CA VAL A 187 -16.73 2.18 -0.62
C VAL A 187 -17.74 3.16 -1.23
N ASP A 188 -17.24 4.25 -1.83
CA ASP A 188 -18.03 5.31 -2.45
C ASP A 188 -18.92 6.12 -1.48
N GLU A 189 -18.59 6.17 -0.19
CA GLU A 189 -19.25 7.07 0.77
C GLU A 189 -19.20 8.52 0.32
N HIS A 190 -18.09 8.94 -0.26
CA HIS A 190 -17.91 10.26 -0.86
C HIS A 190 -16.87 10.20 -1.99
N PRO A 191 -16.92 11.17 -2.93
CA PRO A 191 -15.90 11.24 -3.99
C PRO A 191 -14.49 11.42 -3.44
N VAL A 192 -13.51 10.81 -4.10
CA VAL A 192 -12.09 11.03 -3.82
C VAL A 192 -11.65 12.33 -4.45
N GLU A 193 -11.60 13.42 -3.68
CA GLU A 193 -11.17 14.74 -4.16
C GLU A 193 -9.65 14.89 -4.21
N VAL A 194 -8.93 14.11 -3.39
CA VAL A 194 -7.49 14.11 -3.29
C VAL A 194 -6.98 12.68 -3.29
N LEU A 195 -6.25 12.32 -4.34
CA LEU A 195 -5.51 11.05 -4.37
C LEU A 195 -4.12 11.26 -3.77
N THR A 196 -3.79 10.52 -2.73
CA THR A 196 -2.46 10.53 -2.13
C THR A 196 -1.56 9.53 -2.87
N LEU A 197 -0.35 9.95 -3.20
CA LEU A 197 0.66 9.11 -3.82
C LEU A 197 1.84 9.01 -2.85
N ASP A 198 2.03 7.84 -2.24
CA ASP A 198 3.18 7.58 -1.37
C ASP A 198 4.32 7.03 -2.22
N VAL A 199 5.40 7.81 -2.35
CA VAL A 199 6.48 7.55 -3.31
C VAL A 199 7.80 7.36 -2.58
N TYR A 200 8.55 6.35 -2.98
CA TYR A 200 9.88 6.01 -2.46
C TYR A 200 10.92 6.07 -3.60
N PRO A 201 11.35 7.27 -4.00
CA PRO A 201 12.16 7.46 -5.21
C PRO A 201 13.44 6.63 -5.20
N SER A 202 13.66 5.88 -6.30
CA SER A 202 14.90 5.12 -6.53
C SER A 202 15.03 4.81 -8.02
N GLY A 203 16.08 5.35 -8.66
CA GLY A 203 16.27 5.17 -10.10
C GLY A 203 15.05 5.60 -10.91
N THR A 204 14.56 4.71 -11.77
CA THR A 204 13.34 4.93 -12.57
C THR A 204 12.32 3.84 -12.26
N SER A 205 11.12 4.24 -11.90
CA SER A 205 9.99 3.34 -11.62
C SER A 205 8.68 3.89 -12.14
N SER A 206 7.68 3.04 -12.27
CA SER A 206 6.34 3.44 -12.68
C SER A 206 5.26 2.56 -12.05
N PHE A 207 4.04 3.12 -11.97
CA PHE A 207 2.83 2.41 -11.57
C PHE A 207 1.66 2.85 -12.45
N GLU A 208 0.76 1.94 -12.77
CA GLU A 208 -0.47 2.22 -13.51
C GLU A 208 -1.67 2.14 -12.56
N LEU A 209 -2.32 3.28 -12.34
CA LEU A 209 -3.60 3.35 -11.65
C LEU A 209 -4.69 2.95 -12.65
N TYR A 210 -5.49 1.96 -12.28
CA TYR A 210 -6.68 1.52 -13.02
C TYR A 210 -7.94 2.08 -12.36
N GLU A 211 -8.84 2.60 -13.18
CA GLU A 211 -10.11 3.16 -12.74
C GLU A 211 -11.23 2.75 -13.71
N ASP A 212 -12.39 2.37 -13.17
CA ASP A 212 -13.66 2.15 -13.85
C ASP A 212 -14.81 2.59 -12.93
N ASP A 213 -16.04 2.20 -13.20
CA ASP A 213 -17.19 2.56 -12.36
C ASP A 213 -17.34 1.68 -11.10
N GLY A 214 -16.55 0.60 -10.98
CA GLY A 214 -16.55 -0.31 -9.83
C GLY A 214 -17.84 -1.12 -9.64
N ILE A 215 -18.84 -0.99 -10.51
CA ILE A 215 -20.19 -1.52 -10.32
C ILE A 215 -20.64 -2.38 -11.51
N SER A 216 -20.43 -1.90 -12.75
CA SER A 216 -20.93 -2.56 -13.96
C SER A 216 -19.91 -3.53 -14.55
N MET A 217 -20.34 -4.29 -15.57
CA MET A 217 -19.46 -5.13 -16.38
C MET A 217 -18.93 -4.40 -17.63
N ASP A 218 -19.01 -3.07 -17.67
CA ASP A 218 -18.61 -2.31 -18.83
C ASP A 218 -17.09 -2.30 -19.06
N TYR A 219 -16.30 -2.67 -18.05
CA TYR A 219 -14.87 -2.93 -18.24
C TYR A 219 -14.61 -4.02 -19.29
N GLU A 220 -15.51 -5.00 -19.51
CA GLU A 220 -15.42 -5.99 -20.58
C GLU A 220 -15.50 -5.36 -21.97
N LYS A 221 -16.09 -4.16 -22.08
CA LYS A 221 -16.16 -3.33 -23.29
C LYS A 221 -15.04 -2.27 -23.32
N GLU A 222 -14.04 -2.42 -22.46
CA GLU A 222 -12.91 -1.50 -22.28
C GLU A 222 -13.33 -0.12 -21.74
N VAL A 223 -14.45 -0.02 -21.02
CA VAL A 223 -14.85 1.22 -20.34
C VAL A 223 -14.09 1.31 -19.01
N SER A 224 -12.82 1.66 -19.12
CA SER A 224 -11.89 1.87 -18.01
C SER A 224 -10.88 2.94 -18.40
N ALA A 225 -10.09 3.40 -17.44
CA ALA A 225 -9.02 4.36 -17.64
C ALA A 225 -7.74 3.93 -16.93
N LEU A 226 -6.60 4.26 -17.52
CA LEU A 226 -5.28 4.05 -16.94
C LEU A 226 -4.56 5.38 -16.81
N THR A 227 -4.10 5.68 -15.61
CA THR A 227 -3.20 6.81 -15.32
C THR A 227 -1.82 6.25 -14.98
N ARG A 228 -0.80 6.66 -15.75
CA ARG A 228 0.58 6.24 -15.49
C ARG A 228 1.29 7.25 -14.61
N PHE A 229 1.79 6.79 -13.50
CA PHE A 229 2.73 7.51 -12.65
C PHE A 229 4.16 7.05 -12.95
N THR A 230 5.10 8.01 -13.01
CA THR A 230 6.52 7.70 -13.20
C THR A 230 7.35 8.52 -12.21
N SER A 231 8.30 7.88 -11.56
CA SER A 231 9.25 8.48 -10.63
C SER A 231 10.67 8.27 -11.16
N VAL A 232 11.43 9.34 -11.28
CA VAL A 232 12.82 9.31 -11.76
C VAL A 232 13.69 10.07 -10.78
N LEU A 233 14.57 9.35 -10.08
CA LEU A 233 15.60 9.93 -9.23
C LEU A 233 16.96 9.77 -9.92
N LYS A 234 17.62 10.91 -10.23
CA LYS A 234 18.96 10.97 -10.79
C LYS A 234 19.81 11.89 -9.92
N SER A 235 20.86 11.33 -9.31
CA SER A 235 21.67 12.08 -8.34
C SER A 235 20.78 12.65 -7.22
N ASP A 236 20.64 13.97 -7.17
CA ASP A 236 19.84 14.68 -6.17
C ASP A 236 18.58 15.34 -6.79
N GLU A 237 18.32 15.12 -8.08
CA GLU A 237 17.12 15.63 -8.75
C GLU A 237 16.06 14.54 -8.87
N TRP A 238 14.87 14.84 -8.38
CA TRP A 238 13.72 13.94 -8.50
C TRP A 238 12.65 14.56 -9.37
N THR A 239 12.19 13.77 -10.35
CA THR A 239 11.04 14.13 -11.19
C THR A 239 9.94 13.09 -11.00
N PHE A 240 8.72 13.55 -10.77
CA PHE A 240 7.53 12.72 -10.71
C PHE A 240 6.53 13.21 -11.74
N THR A 241 5.98 12.27 -12.52
CA THR A 241 4.98 12.60 -13.54
C THR A 241 3.72 11.76 -13.35
N ALA A 242 2.56 12.36 -13.61
CA ALA A 242 1.30 11.67 -13.80
C ALA A 242 0.76 11.99 -15.19
N SER A 243 0.49 10.97 -16.00
CA SER A 243 -0.22 11.15 -17.26
C SER A 243 -1.67 11.58 -16.99
N ARG A 244 -2.33 12.17 -17.97
CA ARG A 244 -3.80 12.17 -17.97
C ARG A 244 -4.31 10.74 -18.10
N PRO A 245 -5.53 10.43 -17.59
CA PRO A 245 -6.16 9.14 -17.80
C PRO A 245 -6.33 8.84 -19.29
N VAL A 246 -6.06 7.59 -19.67
CA VAL A 246 -6.21 7.09 -21.04
C VAL A 246 -7.19 5.92 -21.03
N GLY A 247 -8.29 6.05 -21.76
CA GLY A 247 -9.33 5.03 -21.85
C GLY A 247 -10.68 5.60 -22.21
N LYS A 248 -11.74 4.79 -22.11
CA LYS A 248 -13.13 5.20 -22.43
C LYS A 248 -13.89 5.67 -21.17
N TYR A 249 -13.37 5.38 -19.98
CA TYR A 249 -13.92 5.85 -18.70
C TYR A 249 -13.35 7.22 -18.37
N GLU A 250 -14.18 8.12 -17.87
CA GLU A 250 -13.75 9.42 -17.36
C GLU A 250 -13.75 9.38 -15.83
N PRO A 251 -12.57 9.26 -15.18
CA PRO A 251 -12.48 9.22 -13.74
C PRO A 251 -12.99 10.49 -13.08
N ALA A 252 -13.48 10.36 -11.84
CA ALA A 252 -13.83 11.50 -11.03
C ALA A 252 -12.65 12.47 -10.90
N ARG A 253 -12.96 13.77 -10.84
CA ARG A 253 -11.94 14.81 -10.72
C ARG A 253 -11.29 14.77 -9.34
N HIS A 254 -9.99 14.63 -9.30
CA HIS A 254 -9.20 14.73 -8.07
C HIS A 254 -7.88 15.48 -8.31
N THR A 255 -7.35 16.06 -7.24
CA THR A 255 -6.00 16.60 -7.18
C THR A 255 -5.06 15.57 -6.55
N TYR A 256 -3.74 15.80 -6.61
CA TYR A 256 -2.77 14.92 -6.01
C TYR A 256 -2.17 15.50 -4.72
N ARG A 257 -1.94 14.64 -3.75
CA ARG A 257 -1.04 14.87 -2.62
C ARG A 257 0.11 13.88 -2.73
N VAL A 258 1.30 14.35 -3.04
CA VAL A 258 2.46 13.48 -3.18
C VAL A 258 3.28 13.52 -1.90
N LYS A 259 3.55 12.34 -1.33
CA LYS A 259 4.45 12.13 -0.20
C LYS A 259 5.68 11.41 -0.73
N ALA A 260 6.85 12.03 -0.72
CA ALA A 260 8.05 11.43 -1.27
C ALA A 260 9.15 11.28 -0.23
N TYR A 261 9.80 10.12 -0.22
CA TYR A 261 10.95 9.87 0.62
C TYR A 261 12.21 10.44 -0.02
N LEU A 262 12.76 11.52 0.53
CA LEU A 262 13.96 12.18 0.00
C LEU A 262 14.97 12.39 1.11
N LEU A 263 16.21 11.95 0.90
CA LEU A 263 17.27 12.08 1.92
C LEU A 263 17.73 13.52 2.17
N LYS A 264 17.49 14.40 1.21
CA LYS A 264 17.89 15.82 1.28
C LYS A 264 16.69 16.73 1.16
N SER A 265 16.70 17.81 1.92
CA SER A 265 15.71 18.87 1.81
C SER A 265 15.79 19.55 0.43
N PRO A 266 14.67 19.65 -0.28
CA PRO A 266 14.63 20.37 -1.55
C PRO A 266 14.91 21.87 -1.37
N GLN A 267 15.59 22.46 -2.34
CA GLN A 267 15.70 23.92 -2.44
C GLN A 267 14.53 24.52 -3.22
N ARG A 268 13.95 23.73 -4.12
CA ARG A 268 12.87 24.16 -5.00
C ARG A 268 12.01 22.99 -5.44
N VAL A 269 10.69 23.21 -5.43
CA VAL A 269 9.70 22.32 -6.01
C VAL A 269 8.89 23.09 -7.05
N THR A 270 8.71 22.49 -8.22
CA THR A 270 7.90 23.07 -9.30
C THR A 270 6.82 22.11 -9.75
N GLU A 271 5.68 22.64 -10.15
CA GLU A 271 4.61 21.92 -10.85
C GLU A 271 4.49 22.46 -12.27
N ASN A 272 4.71 21.61 -13.27
CA ASN A 272 4.68 21.98 -14.69
C ASN A 272 5.53 23.24 -14.99
N GLY A 273 6.76 23.25 -14.40
CA GLY A 273 7.73 24.33 -14.52
C GLY A 273 7.45 25.57 -13.66
N LYS A 274 6.31 25.67 -12.98
CA LYS A 274 5.97 26.80 -12.10
C LYS A 274 6.37 26.50 -10.66
N PRO A 275 7.06 27.42 -9.96
CA PRO A 275 7.42 27.23 -8.57
C PRO A 275 6.19 27.07 -7.68
N LEU A 276 6.22 26.09 -6.78
CA LEU A 276 5.26 25.95 -5.70
C LEU A 276 5.76 26.68 -4.45
N PRO A 277 4.87 27.31 -3.66
CA PRO A 277 5.24 27.91 -2.39
C PRO A 277 5.68 26.86 -1.38
N GLN A 278 6.69 27.18 -0.57
CA GLN A 278 7.04 26.40 0.60
C GLN A 278 6.05 26.74 1.73
N LEU A 279 5.52 25.72 2.37
CA LEU A 279 4.58 25.82 3.48
C LEU A 279 5.30 25.63 4.81
N SER A 280 4.62 25.94 5.92
CA SER A 280 5.21 25.94 7.25
C SER A 280 5.04 24.60 7.96
N SER A 281 4.09 23.78 7.55
CA SER A 281 3.81 22.48 8.18
C SER A 281 3.21 21.47 7.20
N VAL A 282 3.17 20.21 7.62
CA VAL A 282 2.54 19.11 6.87
C VAL A 282 1.01 19.28 6.78
N GLU A 283 0.38 19.83 7.83
CA GLU A 283 -1.07 20.06 7.89
C GLU A 283 -1.52 21.06 6.83
N GLU A 284 -0.71 22.10 6.57
CA GLU A 284 -1.02 23.05 5.49
C GLU A 284 -1.08 22.37 4.12
N THR A 285 -0.29 21.32 3.88
CA THR A 285 -0.34 20.56 2.61
C THR A 285 -1.62 19.74 2.43
N GLU A 286 -2.49 19.66 3.42
CA GLU A 286 -3.79 19.01 3.26
C GLU A 286 -4.77 19.86 2.48
N THR A 287 -4.69 21.17 2.66
CA THR A 287 -5.64 22.11 2.08
C THR A 287 -5.02 23.13 1.12
N GLN A 288 -3.74 23.47 1.28
CA GLN A 288 -3.07 24.51 0.52
C GLN A 288 -2.12 23.93 -0.53
N VAL A 289 -2.14 24.49 -1.73
CA VAL A 289 -1.19 24.17 -2.80
C VAL A 289 0.21 24.65 -2.40
N GLY A 290 1.17 23.74 -2.42
CA GLY A 290 2.55 24.04 -2.01
C GLY A 290 3.26 22.78 -1.55
N TRP A 291 4.41 22.98 -0.90
CA TRP A 291 5.20 21.87 -0.40
C TRP A 291 5.79 22.16 0.98
N PHE A 292 5.98 21.10 1.74
CA PHE A 292 6.67 21.08 3.03
C PHE A 292 7.64 19.89 3.09
N TYR A 293 8.81 20.09 3.68
CA TYR A 293 9.76 19.00 3.90
C TYR A 293 9.97 18.76 5.39
N ASP A 294 9.68 17.54 5.81
CA ASP A 294 9.93 17.07 7.17
C ASP A 294 11.35 16.52 7.26
N GLU A 295 12.23 17.29 7.88
CA GLU A 295 13.63 16.90 8.11
C GLU A 295 13.78 15.68 9.01
N THR A 296 12.86 15.48 9.94
CA THR A 296 12.92 14.37 10.88
C THR A 296 12.64 13.03 10.20
N HIS A 297 11.58 13.01 9.37
CA HIS A 297 11.14 11.80 8.69
C HIS A 297 11.66 11.69 7.25
N LYS A 298 12.46 12.68 6.78
CA LYS A 298 12.95 12.73 5.39
C LYS A 298 11.83 12.64 4.36
N ARG A 299 10.71 13.32 4.62
CA ARG A 299 9.52 13.30 3.79
C ARG A 299 9.23 14.66 3.17
N LEU A 300 9.14 14.70 1.86
CA LEU A 300 8.56 15.81 1.11
C LEU A 300 7.06 15.58 0.94
N TYR A 301 6.27 16.58 1.30
CA TYR A 301 4.82 16.63 1.06
C TYR A 301 4.54 17.71 0.03
N VAL A 302 3.79 17.37 -1.01
CA VAL A 302 3.40 18.31 -2.08
C VAL A 302 1.90 18.21 -2.31
N LYS A 303 1.18 19.31 -2.21
CA LYS A 303 -0.20 19.45 -2.68
C LYS A 303 -0.18 20.14 -4.04
N THR A 304 -0.71 19.48 -5.07
CA THR A 304 -0.73 20.01 -6.43
C THR A 304 -1.88 20.96 -6.68
N ALA A 305 -1.69 21.89 -7.61
CA ALA A 305 -2.74 22.79 -8.11
C ALA A 305 -3.52 22.13 -9.25
N GLY A 306 -2.86 21.30 -10.06
CA GLY A 306 -3.47 20.58 -11.17
C GLY A 306 -4.28 19.37 -10.71
N ASP A 307 -5.24 18.96 -11.53
CA ASP A 307 -6.05 17.76 -11.35
C ASP A 307 -5.69 16.67 -12.37
N ASN A 308 -6.25 15.48 -12.19
CA ASN A 308 -6.00 14.29 -13.00
C ASN A 308 -6.39 14.43 -14.49
N ARG A 309 -7.09 15.47 -14.91
CA ARG A 309 -7.44 15.69 -16.33
C ARG A 309 -6.30 16.28 -17.16
N LYS A 310 -5.19 16.66 -16.52
CA LYS A 310 -3.98 17.20 -17.15
C LYS A 310 -2.76 16.40 -16.75
N GLU A 311 -1.75 16.46 -17.59
CA GLU A 311 -0.45 15.95 -17.21
C GLU A 311 0.13 16.74 -16.05
N LEU A 312 0.71 16.04 -15.10
CA LEU A 312 1.43 16.61 -13.95
C LEU A 312 2.91 16.26 -14.09
N GLU A 313 3.75 17.28 -13.92
CA GLU A 313 5.17 17.08 -13.66
C GLU A 313 5.57 17.84 -12.40
N LEU A 314 6.08 17.11 -11.41
CA LEU A 314 6.78 17.71 -10.27
C LEU A 314 8.27 17.54 -10.50
N ALA A 315 9.01 18.67 -10.44
CA ALA A 315 10.47 18.64 -10.44
C ALA A 315 11.00 19.21 -9.13
N VAL A 316 11.87 18.44 -8.50
CA VAL A 316 12.41 18.67 -7.16
C VAL A 316 13.95 18.71 -7.23
N ARG A 317 14.53 19.80 -6.73
CA ARG A 317 15.98 20.08 -6.76
C ARG A 317 16.51 20.52 -5.41
#